data_382343f32bda879bea9475e8bbceb921
#
_entry.id   382343f32bda879bea9475e8bbceb921
#
_cell.length_a   1.000
_cell.length_b   1.000
_cell.length_c   1.000
_cell.angle_alpha   90.00
_cell.angle_beta   90.00
_cell.angle_gamma   90.00
#
_symmetry.space_group_name_H-M   'P 1'
#
loop_
_entity.id
_entity.type
_entity.pdbx_description
1 polymer ?
#
loop_
_entity_poly.entity_id
_entity_poly.type
_entity_poly.pdbx_seq_one_letter_code
_entity_poly.pdbx_strand_id
1 'polypeptide(L)'
;TLGGAAMCGALLLSGCANHMSQRSEHEERIERKLLAHSLQIDVGSPAVLELPQRRVRINEQKTFEVTEFDVTRHYDRYTPYQPWREVYEIPLGAVAIVAGVGANVLNVFMFGQLPDSVTKDWINYGFAGVNPAMNVQSHGRAEQNLAGIDDVQRDKRLEYSSLPWAERPVVIKAGKQTHELTTDRNGVLRLNLLDSPFAEQDLNHVGKLTIMVEDAQDETHSDSTLSISSHLRGKLLEAHNLIYDDLEGDDVNQWVHR
;
A
#
# COMPACT_ATOMS: atom_id res chain seq x y z
N THR A 1 -70.14 19.09 2.29
CA THR A 1 -69.25 18.20 3.11
C THR A 1 -68.19 17.50 2.30
N LEU A 2 -68.17 17.61 0.96
CA LEU A 2 -67.10 17.04 0.11
C LEU A 2 -65.80 17.89 0.06
N GLY A 3 -65.87 19.19 0.36
CA GLY A 3 -64.70 20.07 0.33
C GLY A 3 -63.71 19.87 1.48
N GLY A 4 -64.14 19.37 2.64
CA GLY A 4 -63.28 19.11 3.78
C GLY A 4 -62.36 17.91 3.65
N ALA A 5 -62.82 16.85 2.95
CA ALA A 5 -62.05 15.63 2.77
C ALA A 5 -60.89 15.81 1.75
N ALA A 6 -61.10 16.64 0.71
CA ALA A 6 -60.10 16.97 -0.27
C ALA A 6 -58.95 17.84 0.32
N MET A 7 -59.27 18.73 1.25
CA MET A 7 -58.32 19.61 1.89
C MET A 7 -57.45 18.86 2.94
N CYS A 8 -57.99 17.89 3.66
CA CYS A 8 -57.24 17.01 4.54
C CYS A 8 -56.29 16.07 3.77
N GLY A 9 -56.68 15.58 2.59
CA GLY A 9 -55.82 14.75 1.73
C GLY A 9 -54.60 15.51 1.21
N ALA A 10 -54.77 16.80 0.86
CA ALA A 10 -53.68 17.64 0.39
C ALA A 10 -52.63 17.97 1.49
N LEU A 11 -53.08 18.10 2.74
CA LEU A 11 -52.19 18.33 3.88
C LEU A 11 -51.40 17.11 4.29
N LEU A 12 -51.90 15.88 4.04
CA LEU A 12 -51.18 14.65 4.28
C LEU A 12 -50.08 14.39 3.23
N LEU A 13 -50.25 14.90 2.01
CA LEU A 13 -49.23 14.80 0.95
C LEU A 13 -48.07 15.75 1.14
N SER A 14 -48.23 16.87 1.85
CA SER A 14 -47.15 17.80 2.17
C SER A 14 -46.26 17.32 3.32
N GLY A 15 -46.69 16.32 4.09
CA GLY A 15 -45.97 15.77 5.23
C GLY A 15 -44.93 14.71 4.87
N CYS A 16 -44.85 14.26 3.61
CA CYS A 16 -43.84 13.32 3.14
C CYS A 16 -42.55 14.01 2.69
N ALA A 17 -42.20 15.13 3.32
CA ALA A 17 -40.90 15.74 3.10
C ALA A 17 -39.81 14.78 3.54
N ASN A 18 -38.93 14.44 2.62
CA ASN A 18 -37.73 13.68 2.76
C ASN A 18 -36.96 13.97 4.05
N HIS A 19 -37.26 13.31 5.13
CA HIS A 19 -36.45 13.34 6.31
C HIS A 19 -35.34 12.28 6.10
N MET A 20 -34.35 12.63 5.28
CA MET A 20 -33.14 11.86 5.21
C MET A 20 -32.36 12.02 6.51
N SER A 21 -32.02 10.93 7.17
CA SER A 21 -31.13 10.97 8.32
C SER A 21 -29.71 11.25 7.83
N GLN A 22 -29.01 12.14 8.52
CA GLN A 22 -27.60 12.36 8.29
C GLN A 22 -26.83 11.12 8.78
N ARG A 23 -25.96 10.56 7.93
CA ARG A 23 -25.10 9.43 8.27
C ARG A 23 -23.67 9.91 8.30
N SER A 24 -22.93 9.46 9.30
CA SER A 24 -21.48 9.62 9.37
C SER A 24 -20.83 8.25 9.53
N GLU A 25 -19.71 8.04 8.86
CA GLU A 25 -18.85 6.87 9.00
C GLU A 25 -17.50 7.32 9.53
N HIS A 26 -17.01 6.59 10.53
CA HIS A 26 -15.67 6.79 11.09
C HIS A 26 -14.75 5.69 10.60
N GLU A 27 -13.58 6.09 10.11
CA GLU A 27 -12.55 5.19 9.64
C GLU A 27 -11.20 5.67 10.17
N GLU A 28 -10.36 4.74 10.61
CA GLU A 28 -8.98 5.04 10.95
C GLU A 28 -8.11 4.86 9.71
N ARG A 29 -7.35 5.89 9.34
CA ARG A 29 -6.38 5.86 8.23
C ARG A 29 -4.99 6.02 8.78
N ILE A 30 -4.11 5.06 8.45
CA ILE A 30 -2.71 5.09 8.84
C ILE A 30 -1.88 5.38 7.60
N GLU A 31 -1.16 6.48 7.61
CA GLU A 31 -0.20 6.84 6.57
C GLU A 31 1.21 6.58 7.05
N ARG A 32 1.99 5.86 6.25
CA ARG A 32 3.41 5.58 6.51
C ARG A 32 4.26 6.23 5.44
N LYS A 33 5.10 7.17 5.85
CA LYS A 33 6.05 7.85 4.98
C LYS A 33 7.46 7.42 5.34
N LEU A 34 8.22 6.91 4.38
CA LEU A 34 9.63 6.61 4.57
C LEU A 34 10.39 7.93 4.71
N LEU A 35 11.09 8.12 5.84
CA LEU A 35 11.92 9.29 6.11
C LEU A 35 13.40 9.03 5.85
N ALA A 36 13.86 7.83 6.25
CA ALA A 36 15.27 7.46 6.10
C ALA A 36 15.38 5.97 5.80
N HIS A 37 16.31 5.64 4.92
CA HIS A 37 16.74 4.28 4.61
C HIS A 37 18.26 4.22 4.71
N SER A 38 18.79 3.25 5.41
CA SER A 38 20.23 3.03 5.53
C SER A 38 20.54 1.54 5.61
N LEU A 39 21.74 1.19 5.15
CA LEU A 39 22.30 -0.16 5.25
C LEU A 39 23.40 -0.16 6.31
N GLN A 40 23.34 -1.10 7.22
CA GLN A 40 24.32 -1.26 8.28
C GLN A 40 25.10 -2.55 8.10
N ILE A 41 26.42 -2.46 8.01
CA ILE A 41 27.34 -3.59 7.90
C ILE A 41 28.04 -3.75 9.25
N ASP A 42 27.75 -4.83 9.95
CA ASP A 42 28.40 -5.20 11.20
C ASP A 42 29.49 -6.25 10.91
N VAL A 43 30.72 -5.80 10.83
CA VAL A 43 31.90 -6.66 10.63
C VAL A 43 32.39 -7.29 11.93
N GLY A 44 31.83 -6.93 13.09
CA GLY A 44 32.24 -7.34 14.41
C GLY A 44 33.54 -6.66 14.87
N SER A 45 33.86 -6.85 16.14
CA SER A 45 35.09 -6.30 16.76
C SER A 45 36.04 -7.42 17.16
N PRO A 46 37.35 -7.28 16.92
CA PRO A 46 38.00 -6.20 16.18
C PRO A 46 37.74 -6.29 14.67
N ALA A 47 37.82 -5.16 13.95
CA ALA A 47 37.70 -5.12 12.48
C ALA A 47 39.00 -5.59 11.78
N VAL A 48 39.62 -6.62 12.33
CA VAL A 48 40.82 -7.25 11.83
C VAL A 48 40.58 -8.76 11.70
N LEU A 49 40.91 -9.30 10.54
CA LEU A 49 40.87 -10.74 10.28
C LEU A 49 42.17 -11.38 10.77
N GLU A 50 42.06 -12.20 11.78
CA GLU A 50 43.13 -13.09 12.27
C GLU A 50 42.97 -14.55 11.80
N LEU A 51 41.71 -14.89 11.46
CA LEU A 51 41.29 -16.17 10.91
C LEU A 51 40.76 -16.00 9.49
N PRO A 52 40.87 -17.01 8.62
CA PRO A 52 40.43 -16.93 7.24
C PRO A 52 38.88 -16.86 7.09
N GLN A 53 38.17 -17.14 8.16
CA GLN A 53 36.72 -17.16 8.17
C GLN A 53 36.16 -16.06 9.06
N ARG A 54 35.13 -15.32 8.54
CA ARG A 54 34.38 -14.29 9.28
C ARG A 54 32.93 -14.32 8.88
N ARG A 55 32.05 -14.03 9.86
CA ARG A 55 30.66 -13.77 9.62
C ARG A 55 30.42 -12.26 9.74
N VAL A 56 29.84 -11.68 8.71
CA VAL A 56 29.47 -10.27 8.65
C VAL A 56 27.97 -10.19 8.59
N ARG A 57 27.35 -9.42 9.49
CA ARG A 57 25.91 -9.22 9.50
C ARG A 57 25.58 -7.93 8.79
N ILE A 58 24.56 -7.99 7.92
CA ILE A 58 24.10 -6.84 7.16
C ILE A 58 22.60 -6.68 7.43
N ASN A 59 22.22 -5.49 7.86
CA ASN A 59 20.85 -5.12 8.16
C ASN A 59 20.43 -3.89 7.38
N GLU A 60 19.20 -3.90 6.96
CA GLU A 60 18.50 -2.76 6.40
C GLU A 60 17.76 -2.04 7.52
N GLN A 61 17.96 -0.75 7.68
CA GLN A 61 17.27 0.10 8.66
C GLN A 61 16.40 1.11 7.95
N LYS A 62 15.10 1.11 8.27
CA LYS A 62 14.13 2.06 7.75
C LYS A 62 13.47 2.81 8.90
N THR A 63 13.36 4.12 8.73
CA THR A 63 12.62 4.99 9.64
C THR A 63 11.39 5.51 8.91
N PHE A 64 10.23 5.23 9.47
CA PHE A 64 8.95 5.68 8.96
C PHE A 64 8.36 6.74 9.87
N GLU A 65 7.76 7.74 9.28
CA GLU A 65 6.81 8.63 9.95
C GLU A 65 5.43 7.99 9.78
N VAL A 66 4.82 7.61 10.89
CA VAL A 66 3.48 7.04 10.93
C VAL A 66 2.54 8.12 11.44
N THR A 67 1.57 8.49 10.62
CA THR A 67 0.52 9.46 10.98
C THR A 67 -0.82 8.74 10.99
N GLU A 68 -1.52 8.82 12.10
CA GLU A 68 -2.86 8.26 12.28
C GLU A 68 -3.89 9.38 12.15
N PHE A 69 -4.89 9.15 11.30
CA PHE A 69 -6.00 10.06 11.08
C PHE A 69 -7.31 9.40 11.46
N ASP A 70 -8.14 10.14 12.19
CA ASP A 70 -9.56 9.85 12.32
C ASP A 70 -10.28 10.51 11.15
N VAL A 71 -10.75 9.70 10.22
CA VAL A 71 -11.47 10.15 9.04
C VAL A 71 -12.96 10.03 9.28
N THR A 72 -13.67 11.15 9.32
CA THR A 72 -15.11 11.17 9.42
C THR A 72 -15.71 11.56 8.06
N ARG A 73 -16.41 10.61 7.44
CA ARG A 73 -17.13 10.86 6.20
C ARG A 73 -18.57 11.25 6.52
N HIS A 74 -18.98 12.43 6.10
CA HIS A 74 -20.34 12.92 6.21
C HIS A 74 -21.08 12.66 4.90
N TYR A 75 -22.19 11.96 4.99
CA TYR A 75 -23.04 11.71 3.84
C TYR A 75 -24.27 12.58 3.92
N ASP A 76 -24.83 12.94 2.75
CA ASP A 76 -26.11 13.57 2.66
C ASP A 76 -27.20 12.72 3.29
N ARG A 77 -28.33 13.35 3.54
CA ARG A 77 -29.47 12.73 4.21
C ARG A 77 -29.84 11.40 3.58
N TYR A 78 -30.06 10.42 4.40
CA TYR A 78 -30.41 9.05 4.01
C TYR A 78 -31.75 8.67 4.63
N THR A 79 -32.68 8.15 3.81
CA THR A 79 -33.93 7.55 4.29
C THR A 79 -33.78 6.03 4.27
N PRO A 80 -33.89 5.34 5.42
CA PRO A 80 -33.84 3.88 5.43
C PRO A 80 -35.00 3.28 4.62
N TYR A 81 -34.72 2.15 3.95
CA TYR A 81 -35.73 1.41 3.21
C TYR A 81 -36.91 1.00 4.11
N GLN A 82 -38.13 1.33 3.69
CA GLN A 82 -39.36 1.06 4.42
C GLN A 82 -40.36 0.37 3.49
N PRO A 83 -40.34 -1.00 3.41
CA PRO A 83 -41.13 -1.75 2.43
C PRO A 83 -42.67 -1.53 2.59
N TRP A 84 -43.12 -1.20 3.78
CA TRP A 84 -44.55 -0.90 4.02
C TRP A 84 -45.05 0.33 3.27
N ARG A 85 -44.16 1.23 2.89
CA ARG A 85 -44.49 2.44 2.13
C ARG A 85 -44.94 2.14 0.71
N GLU A 86 -44.40 1.09 0.10
CA GLU A 86 -44.78 0.67 -1.25
C GLU A 86 -46.25 0.28 -1.35
N VAL A 87 -46.81 -0.21 -0.26
CA VAL A 87 -48.25 -0.62 -0.21
C VAL A 87 -49.19 0.55 -0.53
N TYR A 88 -48.86 1.78 -0.12
CA TYR A 88 -49.68 2.96 -0.39
C TYR A 88 -49.07 3.87 -1.46
N GLU A 89 -47.75 3.90 -1.65
CA GLU A 89 -47.09 4.74 -2.65
C GLU A 89 -47.42 4.31 -4.08
N ILE A 90 -47.48 3.01 -4.34
CA ILE A 90 -47.82 2.48 -5.66
C ILE A 90 -49.25 2.90 -6.08
N PRO A 91 -50.27 2.66 -5.27
CA PRO A 91 -51.64 3.15 -5.59
C PRO A 91 -51.73 4.68 -5.72
N LEU A 92 -51.09 5.42 -4.83
CA LEU A 92 -51.06 6.88 -4.88
C LEU A 92 -50.34 7.40 -6.11
N GLY A 93 -49.23 6.78 -6.49
CA GLY A 93 -48.47 7.08 -7.69
C GLY A 93 -49.34 6.90 -8.96
N ALA A 94 -50.09 5.80 -9.03
CA ALA A 94 -50.99 5.55 -10.14
C ALA A 94 -52.08 6.61 -10.22
N VAL A 95 -52.69 7.01 -9.08
CA VAL A 95 -53.67 8.09 -9.02
C VAL A 95 -53.06 9.43 -9.44
N ALA A 96 -51.82 9.72 -9.00
CA ALA A 96 -51.13 10.95 -9.37
C ALA A 96 -50.85 11.05 -10.88
N ILE A 97 -50.48 9.92 -11.52
CA ILE A 97 -50.31 9.87 -12.99
C ILE A 97 -51.63 10.22 -13.69
N VAL A 98 -52.71 9.56 -13.29
CA VAL A 98 -54.04 9.81 -13.91
C VAL A 98 -54.47 11.26 -13.70
N ALA A 99 -54.30 11.78 -12.50
CA ALA A 99 -54.63 13.15 -12.18
C ALA A 99 -53.75 14.15 -12.95
N GLY A 100 -52.46 13.89 -13.04
CA GLY A 100 -51.50 14.73 -13.77
C GLY A 100 -51.75 14.72 -15.29
N VAL A 101 -52.09 13.54 -15.87
CA VAL A 101 -52.53 13.47 -17.27
C VAL A 101 -53.81 14.24 -17.49
N GLY A 102 -54.79 14.05 -16.61
CA GLY A 102 -56.06 14.83 -16.66
C GLY A 102 -55.83 16.34 -16.58
N ALA A 103 -54.94 16.79 -15.68
CA ALA A 103 -54.55 18.18 -15.56
C ALA A 103 -53.88 18.74 -16.82
N ASN A 104 -53.04 17.92 -17.50
CA ASN A 104 -52.41 18.30 -18.76
C ASN A 104 -53.46 18.44 -19.87
N VAL A 105 -54.42 17.53 -19.97
CA VAL A 105 -55.53 17.67 -20.93
C VAL A 105 -56.31 18.92 -20.68
N LEU A 106 -56.68 19.21 -19.43
CA LEU A 106 -57.36 20.47 -19.06
C LEU A 106 -56.51 21.70 -19.38
N ASN A 107 -55.22 21.63 -19.17
CA ASN A 107 -54.29 22.74 -19.44
C ASN A 107 -54.26 23.13 -20.92
N VAL A 108 -54.41 22.13 -21.82
CA VAL A 108 -54.57 22.41 -23.27
C VAL A 108 -55.84 23.22 -23.53
N PHE A 109 -56.97 22.87 -22.91
CA PHE A 109 -58.21 23.63 -23.02
C PHE A 109 -58.16 24.99 -22.35
N MET A 110 -57.32 25.17 -21.33
CA MET A 110 -57.10 26.42 -20.62
C MET A 110 -55.95 27.25 -21.19
N PHE A 111 -55.47 26.93 -22.38
CA PHE A 111 -54.35 27.63 -23.06
C PHE A 111 -53.06 27.75 -22.23
N GLY A 112 -52.72 26.71 -21.46
CA GLY A 112 -51.49 26.67 -20.70
C GLY A 112 -51.47 27.49 -19.40
N GLN A 113 -52.61 27.79 -18.81
CA GLN A 113 -52.69 28.60 -17.60
C GLN A 113 -52.50 27.81 -16.28
N LEU A 114 -52.46 26.47 -16.34
CA LEU A 114 -52.20 25.67 -15.14
C LEU A 114 -50.70 25.64 -14.81
N PRO A 115 -50.36 25.77 -13.51
CA PRO A 115 -48.98 25.75 -13.07
C PRO A 115 -48.31 24.39 -13.25
N ASP A 116 -47.02 24.39 -13.50
CA ASP A 116 -46.20 23.18 -13.69
C ASP A 116 -46.29 22.20 -12.51
N SER A 117 -46.48 22.68 -11.30
CA SER A 117 -46.67 21.87 -10.08
C SER A 117 -47.90 20.94 -10.17
N VAL A 118 -48.90 21.27 -10.98
CA VAL A 118 -50.09 20.41 -11.18
C VAL A 118 -49.94 19.54 -12.41
N THR A 119 -49.23 20.00 -13.43
CA THR A 119 -49.12 19.30 -14.73
C THR A 119 -47.93 18.39 -14.82
N LYS A 120 -46.77 18.77 -14.29
CA LYS A 120 -45.52 18.00 -14.38
C LYS A 120 -45.16 17.27 -13.09
N ASP A 121 -45.31 17.96 -11.95
CA ASP A 121 -44.83 17.39 -10.69
C ASP A 121 -45.68 16.21 -10.24
N TRP A 122 -46.97 16.23 -10.52
CA TRP A 122 -47.85 15.08 -10.24
C TRP A 122 -47.54 13.87 -11.10
N ILE A 123 -47.16 14.05 -12.36
CA ILE A 123 -46.74 12.96 -13.23
C ILE A 123 -45.40 12.38 -12.74
N ASN A 124 -44.44 13.25 -12.45
CA ASN A 124 -43.12 12.84 -11.94
C ASN A 124 -43.24 12.11 -10.59
N TYR A 125 -44.03 12.62 -9.68
CA TYR A 125 -44.34 11.97 -8.41
C TYR A 125 -44.99 10.59 -8.63
N GLY A 126 -45.93 10.54 -9.56
CA GLY A 126 -46.63 9.29 -9.89
C GLY A 126 -45.69 8.22 -10.46
N PHE A 127 -44.80 8.56 -11.39
CA PHE A 127 -43.81 7.64 -11.93
C PHE A 127 -42.83 7.19 -10.85
N ALA A 128 -42.36 8.08 -9.99
CA ALA A 128 -41.50 7.72 -8.89
C ALA A 128 -42.18 6.78 -7.88
N GLY A 129 -43.51 6.98 -7.61
CA GLY A 129 -44.26 6.13 -6.69
C GLY A 129 -44.57 4.73 -7.27
N VAL A 130 -44.88 4.66 -8.58
CA VAL A 130 -45.21 3.36 -9.23
C VAL A 130 -43.96 2.50 -9.50
N ASN A 131 -42.82 3.11 -9.72
CA ASN A 131 -41.58 2.39 -9.97
C ASN A 131 -40.72 2.32 -8.70
N PRO A 132 -40.68 1.16 -8.00
CA PRO A 132 -39.89 1.02 -6.78
C PRO A 132 -38.40 1.31 -6.98
N ALA A 133 -37.83 1.06 -8.15
CA ALA A 133 -36.41 1.33 -8.44
C ALA A 133 -36.09 2.84 -8.53
N MET A 134 -37.11 3.68 -8.86
CA MET A 134 -37.00 5.13 -8.91
C MET A 134 -37.45 5.80 -7.61
N ASN A 135 -38.15 5.07 -6.75
CA ASN A 135 -38.64 5.56 -5.49
C ASN A 135 -37.53 5.56 -4.42
N VAL A 136 -36.79 6.64 -4.39
CA VAL A 136 -35.72 6.88 -3.43
C VAL A 136 -36.18 6.76 -1.97
N GLN A 137 -37.46 7.08 -1.71
CA GLN A 137 -38.02 7.01 -0.36
C GLN A 137 -38.30 5.59 0.12
N SER A 138 -38.79 4.72 -0.79
CA SER A 138 -39.09 3.34 -0.46
C SER A 138 -37.83 2.47 -0.37
N HIS A 139 -36.83 2.72 -1.21
CA HIS A 139 -35.65 1.89 -1.32
C HIS A 139 -34.49 2.31 -0.43
N GLY A 140 -34.57 3.47 0.22
CA GLY A 140 -33.46 4.01 1.02
C GLY A 140 -32.18 4.26 0.22
N ARG A 141 -32.29 4.20 -1.12
CA ARG A 141 -31.23 4.45 -2.08
C ARG A 141 -31.24 5.89 -2.57
N ALA A 142 -31.41 6.86 -1.69
CA ALA A 142 -30.77 8.12 -1.97
C ALA A 142 -29.29 7.78 -2.17
N GLU A 143 -28.76 8.01 -3.34
CA GLU A 143 -27.32 7.93 -3.53
C GLU A 143 -26.69 8.68 -2.38
N GLN A 144 -25.89 7.97 -1.57
CA GLN A 144 -25.20 8.60 -0.45
C GLN A 144 -24.10 9.45 -1.08
N ASN A 145 -24.45 10.67 -1.40
CA ASN A 145 -23.47 11.62 -1.88
C ASN A 145 -22.61 12.02 -0.70
N LEU A 146 -21.30 11.85 -0.85
CA LEU A 146 -20.33 12.29 0.13
C LEU A 146 -20.43 13.82 0.24
N ALA A 147 -20.92 14.31 1.37
CA ALA A 147 -21.11 15.74 1.63
C ALA A 147 -19.80 16.40 2.09
N GLY A 148 -18.97 15.65 2.81
CA GLY A 148 -17.69 16.15 3.31
C GLY A 148 -16.85 15.04 3.93
N ILE A 149 -15.55 15.30 4.03
CA ILE A 149 -14.58 14.45 4.73
C ILE A 149 -13.83 15.34 5.71
N ASP A 150 -13.87 14.97 6.98
CA ASP A 150 -13.07 15.61 8.02
C ASP A 150 -11.94 14.65 8.40
N ASP A 151 -10.71 15.05 8.13
CA ASP A 151 -9.48 14.33 8.49
C ASP A 151 -8.88 15.02 9.71
N VAL A 152 -8.94 14.37 10.86
CA VAL A 152 -8.33 14.87 12.08
C VAL A 152 -7.10 14.03 12.38
N GLN A 153 -5.93 14.64 12.39
CA GLN A 153 -4.69 13.97 12.80
C GLN A 153 -4.77 13.66 14.30
N ARG A 154 -4.68 12.37 14.64
CA ARG A 154 -4.77 11.89 16.01
C ARG A 154 -3.39 11.74 16.64
N ASP A 155 -2.47 11.10 15.92
CA ASP A 155 -1.12 10.82 16.39
C ASP A 155 -0.09 10.91 15.27
N LYS A 156 1.15 11.22 15.66
CA LYS A 156 2.28 11.24 14.76
C LYS A 156 3.50 10.70 15.50
N ARG A 157 4.03 9.54 15.04
CA ARG A 157 5.17 8.88 15.67
C ARG A 157 6.20 8.42 14.65
N LEU A 158 7.41 8.18 15.13
CA LEU A 158 8.46 7.54 14.36
C LEU A 158 8.48 6.04 14.66
N GLU A 159 8.48 5.25 13.61
CA GLU A 159 8.60 3.80 13.67
C GLU A 159 9.92 3.38 13.04
N TYR A 160 10.71 2.62 13.78
CA TYR A 160 12.00 2.11 13.35
C TYR A 160 11.85 0.64 12.99
N SER A 161 12.31 0.26 11.81
CA SER A 161 12.34 -1.11 11.34
C SER A 161 13.77 -1.51 11.02
N SER A 162 14.19 -2.66 11.52
CA SER A 162 15.48 -3.26 11.19
C SER A 162 15.25 -4.68 10.69
N LEU A 163 15.60 -4.92 9.44
CA LEU A 163 15.41 -6.20 8.76
C LEU A 163 16.77 -6.75 8.26
N PRO A 164 16.96 -8.07 8.25
CA PRO A 164 18.13 -8.65 7.66
C PRO A 164 18.20 -8.40 6.16
N TRP A 165 19.38 -8.10 5.65
CA TRP A 165 19.68 -8.03 4.21
C TRP A 165 19.79 -9.44 3.62
N ALA A 166 18.64 -10.11 3.50
CA ALA A 166 18.57 -11.54 3.21
C ALA A 166 18.63 -11.85 1.72
N GLU A 167 19.42 -12.88 1.37
CA GLU A 167 19.54 -13.42 0.01
C GLU A 167 19.85 -12.37 -1.07
N ARG A 168 20.61 -11.33 -0.68
CA ARG A 168 20.97 -10.22 -1.57
C ARG A 168 22.48 -10.19 -1.85
N PRO A 169 22.88 -9.64 -3.00
CA PRO A 169 24.28 -9.56 -3.38
C PRO A 169 25.05 -8.57 -2.50
N VAL A 170 26.30 -8.91 -2.26
CA VAL A 170 27.27 -8.09 -1.54
C VAL A 170 28.58 -8.12 -2.32
N VAL A 171 29.12 -6.97 -2.58
CA VAL A 171 30.35 -6.80 -3.34
C VAL A 171 31.51 -6.66 -2.39
N ILE A 172 32.53 -7.50 -2.55
CA ILE A 172 33.76 -7.46 -1.75
C ILE A 172 34.92 -7.11 -2.65
N LYS A 173 35.58 -5.99 -2.32
CA LYS A 173 36.78 -5.55 -3.01
C LYS A 173 38.01 -6.02 -2.24
N ALA A 174 38.79 -6.86 -2.88
CA ALA A 174 40.07 -7.39 -2.38
C ALA A 174 41.23 -6.86 -3.25
N GLY A 175 41.85 -5.77 -2.84
CA GLY A 175 42.88 -5.12 -3.65
C GLY A 175 42.32 -4.55 -4.96
N LYS A 176 42.73 -5.16 -6.10
CA LYS A 176 42.27 -4.77 -7.45
C LYS A 176 41.08 -5.61 -7.94
N GLN A 177 40.84 -6.74 -7.30
CA GLN A 177 39.75 -7.67 -7.67
C GLN A 177 38.48 -7.37 -6.88
N THR A 178 37.36 -7.69 -7.49
CA THR A 178 36.04 -7.52 -6.92
C THR A 178 35.28 -8.83 -7.03
N HIS A 179 34.74 -9.30 -5.93
CA HIS A 179 34.00 -10.53 -5.82
C HIS A 179 32.59 -10.26 -5.35
N GLU A 180 31.61 -10.96 -5.89
CA GLU A 180 30.24 -10.88 -5.47
C GLU A 180 29.85 -12.12 -4.68
N LEU A 181 29.36 -11.95 -3.48
CA LEU A 181 28.82 -12.99 -2.61
C LEU A 181 27.38 -12.68 -2.25
N THR A 182 26.66 -13.69 -1.76
CA THR A 182 25.25 -13.51 -1.36
C THR A 182 25.12 -13.76 0.14
N THR A 183 24.30 -12.95 0.81
CA THR A 183 23.93 -13.16 2.22
C THR A 183 23.00 -14.35 2.37
N ASP A 184 22.97 -14.95 3.53
CA ASP A 184 21.99 -15.97 3.89
C ASP A 184 20.63 -15.34 4.25
N ARG A 185 19.63 -16.17 4.61
CA ARG A 185 18.28 -15.73 5.00
C ARG A 185 18.25 -14.83 6.24
N ASN A 186 19.32 -14.84 7.02
CA ASN A 186 19.44 -14.02 8.23
C ASN A 186 20.30 -12.76 7.98
N GLY A 187 20.60 -12.44 6.73
CA GLY A 187 21.45 -11.29 6.37
C GLY A 187 22.92 -11.50 6.77
N VAL A 188 23.38 -12.74 6.93
CA VAL A 188 24.75 -13.04 7.30
C VAL A 188 25.55 -13.42 6.05
N LEU A 189 26.60 -12.64 5.80
CA LEU A 189 27.61 -12.96 4.81
C LEU A 189 28.67 -13.85 5.45
N ARG A 190 28.90 -15.02 4.87
CA ARG A 190 29.99 -15.92 5.28
C ARG A 190 31.21 -15.68 4.41
N LEU A 191 32.16 -14.95 4.98
CA LEU A 191 33.45 -14.70 4.34
C LEU A 191 34.38 -15.84 4.68
N ASN A 192 34.93 -16.54 3.66
CA ASN A 192 35.96 -17.53 3.81
C ASN A 192 37.06 -17.27 2.75
N LEU A 193 38.23 -16.90 3.20
CA LEU A 193 39.36 -16.56 2.32
C LEU A 193 40.08 -17.80 1.72
N LEU A 194 39.72 -18.99 2.19
CA LEU A 194 40.26 -20.27 1.68
C LEU A 194 39.37 -20.90 0.60
N ASP A 195 38.16 -20.34 0.39
CA ASP A 195 37.25 -20.84 -0.63
C ASP A 195 37.26 -19.93 -1.87
N SER A 196 36.85 -20.50 -3.01
CA SER A 196 36.60 -19.71 -4.21
C SER A 196 35.56 -18.59 -3.89
N PRO A 197 35.72 -17.35 -4.39
CA PRO A 197 36.75 -16.95 -5.36
C PRO A 197 38.06 -16.42 -4.75
N PHE A 198 38.20 -16.36 -3.43
CA PHE A 198 39.37 -15.76 -2.77
C PHE A 198 40.61 -16.66 -2.82
N ALA A 199 40.42 -17.98 -2.79
CA ALA A 199 41.53 -18.94 -2.85
C ALA A 199 42.34 -18.86 -4.15
N GLU A 200 41.71 -18.37 -5.22
CA GLU A 200 42.34 -18.21 -6.54
C GLU A 200 43.15 -16.90 -6.66
N GLN A 201 43.06 -16.03 -5.65
CA GLN A 201 43.72 -14.74 -5.63
C GLN A 201 44.93 -14.76 -4.68
N ASP A 202 46.08 -14.24 -5.12
CA ASP A 202 47.18 -13.92 -4.20
C ASP A 202 46.76 -12.75 -3.27
N LEU A 203 46.46 -13.10 -2.02
CA LEU A 203 46.08 -12.19 -0.98
C LEU A 203 47.26 -11.60 -0.17
N ASN A 204 48.50 -11.97 -0.48
CA ASN A 204 49.68 -11.51 0.26
C ASN A 204 49.79 -9.97 0.29
N HIS A 205 49.48 -9.35 -0.85
CA HIS A 205 49.54 -7.89 -0.99
C HIS A 205 48.23 -7.17 -0.63
N VAL A 206 47.18 -7.89 -0.21
CA VAL A 206 45.88 -7.36 0.16
C VAL A 206 45.86 -7.07 1.66
N GLY A 207 46.00 -5.83 2.04
CA GLY A 207 45.98 -5.42 3.45
C GLY A 207 44.57 -5.25 4.04
N LYS A 208 43.56 -5.07 3.18
CA LYS A 208 42.19 -4.83 3.58
C LYS A 208 41.16 -5.35 2.57
N LEU A 209 40.03 -5.74 3.05
CA LEU A 209 38.83 -6.05 2.29
C LEU A 209 37.82 -4.93 2.50
N THR A 210 37.20 -4.46 1.44
CA THR A 210 36.08 -3.50 1.52
C THR A 210 34.81 -4.24 1.13
N ILE A 211 33.85 -4.28 2.03
CA ILE A 211 32.54 -4.88 1.84
C ILE A 211 31.59 -3.75 1.46
N MET A 212 30.96 -3.85 0.32
CA MET A 212 30.05 -2.83 -0.21
C MET A 212 28.70 -3.44 -0.43
N VAL A 213 27.67 -2.74 -0.03
CA VAL A 213 26.27 -3.12 -0.20
C VAL A 213 25.54 -1.94 -0.81
N GLU A 214 24.71 -2.22 -1.81
CA GLU A 214 23.94 -1.21 -2.52
C GLU A 214 22.52 -1.71 -2.72
N ASP A 215 21.54 -0.85 -2.43
CA ASP A 215 20.15 -1.06 -2.81
C ASP A 215 19.86 -0.27 -4.09
N ALA A 216 19.68 -1.01 -5.18
CA ALA A 216 19.41 -0.44 -6.49
C ALA A 216 18.06 0.33 -6.57
N GLN A 217 17.14 0.11 -5.61
CA GLN A 217 15.83 0.77 -5.61
C GLN A 217 15.91 2.19 -5.10
N ASP A 218 16.72 2.43 -4.06
CA ASP A 218 16.77 3.69 -3.33
C ASP A 218 18.13 4.39 -3.44
N GLU A 219 19.06 3.85 -4.25
CA GLU A 219 20.44 4.31 -4.39
C GLU A 219 21.19 4.39 -3.04
N THR A 220 20.70 3.66 -2.04
CA THR A 220 21.31 3.60 -0.72
C THR A 220 22.50 2.65 -0.76
N HIS A 221 23.66 3.14 -0.37
CA HIS A 221 24.88 2.33 -0.30
C HIS A 221 25.54 2.44 1.07
N SER A 222 26.26 1.38 1.41
CA SER A 222 27.09 1.35 2.62
C SER A 222 28.33 0.56 2.35
N ASP A 223 29.44 0.98 2.95
CA ASP A 223 30.70 0.25 2.90
C ASP A 223 31.29 0.06 4.28
N SER A 224 32.03 -1.01 4.45
CA SER A 224 32.78 -1.32 5.65
C SER A 224 34.08 -2.02 5.30
N THR A 225 35.10 -1.80 6.11
CA THR A 225 36.45 -2.30 5.84
C THR A 225 36.91 -3.27 6.93
N LEU A 226 37.42 -4.41 6.51
CA LEU A 226 38.12 -5.41 7.33
C LEU A 226 39.59 -5.41 6.98
N SER A 227 40.49 -5.21 7.96
CA SER A 227 41.91 -5.35 7.76
C SER A 227 42.32 -6.82 7.85
N ILE A 228 43.26 -7.24 7.05
CA ILE A 228 43.84 -8.59 7.12
C ILE A 228 45.17 -8.52 7.89
N SER A 229 45.30 -9.31 8.96
CA SER A 229 46.55 -9.35 9.74
C SER A 229 47.73 -9.86 8.92
N SER A 230 48.95 -9.37 9.22
CA SER A 230 50.16 -9.83 8.54
C SER A 230 50.39 -11.33 8.71
N HIS A 231 50.03 -11.87 9.88
CA HIS A 231 50.13 -13.31 10.17
C HIS A 231 49.19 -14.13 9.29
N LEU A 232 47.93 -13.68 9.12
CA LEU A 232 46.97 -14.35 8.26
C LEU A 232 47.40 -14.28 6.79
N ARG A 233 47.90 -13.13 6.33
CA ARG A 233 48.40 -12.97 4.95
C ARG A 233 49.53 -13.97 4.63
N GLY A 234 50.46 -14.17 5.58
CA GLY A 234 51.54 -15.17 5.41
C GLY A 234 50.99 -16.60 5.26
N LYS A 235 49.99 -16.97 6.07
CA LYS A 235 49.34 -18.29 5.96
C LYS A 235 48.54 -18.47 4.66
N LEU A 236 47.90 -17.41 4.18
CA LEU A 236 47.17 -17.47 2.92
C LEU A 236 48.11 -17.60 1.73
N LEU A 237 49.28 -16.97 1.76
CA LEU A 237 50.32 -17.16 0.75
C LEU A 237 50.83 -18.57 0.74
N GLU A 238 51.12 -19.16 1.90
CA GLU A 238 51.56 -20.55 2.02
C GLU A 238 50.50 -21.51 1.45
N ALA A 239 49.24 -21.33 1.79
CA ALA A 239 48.15 -22.14 1.25
C ALA A 239 47.98 -21.97 -0.27
N HIS A 240 48.11 -20.77 -0.79
CA HIS A 240 48.04 -20.49 -2.23
C HIS A 240 49.20 -21.19 -2.98
N ASN A 241 50.44 -21.10 -2.49
CA ASN A 241 51.57 -21.70 -3.11
C ASN A 241 51.48 -23.25 -3.14
N LEU A 242 50.97 -23.87 -2.07
CA LEU A 242 50.74 -25.32 -2.04
C LEU A 242 49.77 -25.77 -3.15
N ILE A 243 48.73 -25.02 -3.41
CA ILE A 243 47.77 -25.35 -4.48
C ILE A 243 48.39 -25.21 -5.86
N TYR A 244 49.21 -24.19 -6.10
CA TYR A 244 49.84 -23.97 -7.40
C TYR A 244 51.08 -24.85 -7.64
N ASP A 245 51.86 -25.16 -6.60
CA ASP A 245 53.00 -26.09 -6.70
C ASP A 245 52.54 -27.53 -7.06
N ASP A 246 51.38 -27.96 -6.53
CA ASP A 246 50.80 -29.25 -6.89
C ASP A 246 50.34 -29.30 -8.36
N LEU A 247 49.81 -28.18 -8.90
CA LEU A 247 49.38 -28.09 -10.31
C LEU A 247 50.57 -28.08 -11.29
N GLU A 248 51.68 -27.42 -10.96
CA GLU A 248 52.90 -27.44 -11.77
C GLU A 248 53.63 -28.81 -11.71
N GLY A 249 53.53 -29.52 -10.59
CA GLY A 249 54.11 -30.83 -10.41
C GLY A 249 53.51 -31.94 -11.28
N ASP A 250 52.22 -31.88 -11.54
CA ASP A 250 51.54 -32.89 -12.38
C ASP A 250 51.84 -32.72 -13.88
N ASP A 251 52.06 -31.52 -14.38
CA ASP A 251 52.38 -31.29 -15.80
C ASP A 251 53.80 -31.73 -16.18
N VAL A 252 54.76 -31.68 -15.27
CA VAL A 252 56.17 -32.08 -15.54
C VAL A 252 56.33 -33.59 -15.62
N ASN A 253 55.49 -34.33 -14.90
CA ASN A 253 55.60 -35.82 -14.92
C ASN A 253 55.00 -36.52 -16.15
N GLN A 254 54.15 -35.79 -16.94
CA GLN A 254 53.57 -36.36 -18.17
C GLN A 254 54.51 -36.35 -19.38
N TRP A 255 55.59 -35.58 -19.36
CA TRP A 255 56.53 -35.46 -20.51
C TRP A 255 57.77 -36.32 -20.44
N VAL A 256 58.04 -37.03 -19.33
CA VAL A 256 59.26 -37.84 -19.13
C VAL A 256 59.10 -39.29 -19.59
N HIS A 257 57.92 -39.74 -20.00
CA HIS A 257 57.60 -41.09 -20.46
C HIS A 257 57.08 -41.17 -21.89
N ARG A 258 57.65 -40.42 -22.81
CA ARG A 258 57.47 -40.68 -24.25
C ARG A 258 58.80 -40.74 -24.97
#